data_f6a97b721477654030d91f84ce6ec746
#
_entry.id   f6a97b721477654030d91f84ce6ec746
#
_cell.length_a   1.000
_cell.length_b   1.000
_cell.length_c   1.000
_cell.angle_alpha   90.00
_cell.angle_beta   90.00
_cell.angle_gamma   90.00
#
_symmetry.space_group_name_H-M   'P 1'
#
loop_
_entity.id
_entity.type
_entity.pdbx_description
1 polymer ?
#
loop_
_entity_poly.entity_id
_entity_poly.type
_entity_poly.pdbx_seq_one_letter_code
_entity_poly.pdbx_strand_id
1 'polypeptide(L)'
;MNVVILAAGGAVDFKRQAIDVALRRNDFAWPAQVHAAKVADEYIAPVARLPLLQTADSSAACLHTHTRADAWAVWSRLSRQPLPAAPALYFEHFYLSLQAAAAGLGTAIGSVFMVQDDIRSGVLHRSGDFVADGSAYYLLAAEPWAPNTAAERFYHWLQHEMAQTLLLL
;
A
#
# COMPACT_ATOMS: atom_id res chain seq x y z
N MET A 1 -15.13 19.76 -8.77
CA MET A 1 -13.88 19.20 -9.34
C MET A 1 -14.22 17.84 -9.92
N ASN A 2 -13.85 17.57 -11.18
CA ASN A 2 -13.96 16.24 -11.76
C ASN A 2 -12.62 15.52 -11.54
N VAL A 3 -12.67 14.28 -11.09
CA VAL A 3 -11.48 13.45 -10.86
C VAL A 3 -11.54 12.25 -11.80
N VAL A 4 -10.48 12.04 -12.59
CA VAL A 4 -10.30 10.82 -13.40
C VAL A 4 -9.11 10.06 -12.80
N ILE A 5 -9.34 8.80 -12.44
CA ILE A 5 -8.30 7.95 -11.82
C ILE A 5 -7.75 6.99 -12.86
N LEU A 6 -6.43 7.01 -13.04
CA LEU A 6 -5.70 6.08 -13.89
C LEU A 6 -4.82 5.18 -13.01
N ALA A 7 -5.00 3.87 -13.12
CA ALA A 7 -4.13 2.90 -12.46
C ALA A 7 -2.98 2.54 -13.40
N ALA A 8 -1.75 2.92 -13.03
CA ALA A 8 -0.55 2.62 -13.80
C ALA A 8 0.66 2.44 -12.87
N GLY A 9 1.56 1.53 -13.23
CA GLY A 9 2.85 1.34 -12.58
C GLY A 9 3.98 2.11 -13.30
N GLY A 10 5.13 2.22 -12.64
CA GLY A 10 6.34 2.79 -13.21
C GLY A 10 6.38 4.32 -13.27
N ALA A 11 7.34 4.83 -14.07
CA ALA A 11 7.57 6.26 -14.22
C ALA A 11 6.38 6.97 -14.87
N VAL A 12 6.08 8.18 -14.39
CA VAL A 12 4.98 9.01 -14.91
C VAL A 12 5.53 10.03 -15.89
N ASP A 13 4.99 10.05 -17.10
CA ASP A 13 5.19 11.13 -18.06
C ASP A 13 3.97 12.06 -18.03
N PHE A 14 4.03 13.08 -17.18
CA PHE A 14 2.92 14.01 -16.95
C PHE A 14 2.41 14.69 -18.23
N LYS A 15 3.31 15.05 -19.15
CA LYS A 15 2.95 15.74 -20.39
C LYS A 15 2.28 14.81 -21.39
N ARG A 16 2.91 13.65 -21.64
CA ARG A 16 2.41 12.70 -22.63
C ARG A 16 1.09 12.05 -22.21
N GLN A 17 0.95 11.79 -20.90
CA GLN A 17 -0.22 11.11 -20.33
C GLN A 17 -1.33 12.07 -19.90
N ALA A 18 -1.11 13.40 -19.98
CA ALA A 18 -2.04 14.44 -19.52
C ALA A 18 -2.49 14.20 -18.06
N ILE A 19 -1.53 13.87 -17.17
CA ILE A 19 -1.75 13.62 -15.76
C ILE A 19 -1.40 14.89 -14.98
N ASP A 20 -2.33 15.37 -14.16
CA ASP A 20 -2.11 16.54 -13.29
C ASP A 20 -1.22 16.18 -12.09
N VAL A 21 -1.55 15.08 -11.42
CA VAL A 21 -0.82 14.59 -10.24
C VAL A 21 -0.77 13.06 -10.23
N ALA A 22 0.24 12.48 -9.57
CA ALA A 22 0.37 11.04 -9.41
C ALA A 22 0.71 10.68 -7.97
N LEU A 23 -0.11 9.85 -7.33
CA LEU A 23 0.22 9.27 -6.03
C LEU A 23 1.16 8.09 -6.23
N ARG A 24 2.34 8.14 -5.61
CA ARG A 24 3.38 7.10 -5.72
C ARG A 24 4.04 6.84 -4.38
N ARG A 25 4.39 5.58 -4.15
CA ARG A 25 5.30 5.18 -3.09
C ARG A 25 6.75 5.39 -3.55
N ASN A 26 7.66 5.75 -2.63
CA ASN A 26 9.07 6.03 -2.95
C ASN A 26 9.94 4.75 -3.03
N ASP A 27 9.41 3.70 -3.62
CA ASP A 27 10.13 2.45 -3.92
C ASP A 27 10.86 2.47 -5.27
N PHE A 28 10.84 3.59 -5.95
CA PHE A 28 11.61 3.87 -7.16
C PHE A 28 12.04 5.34 -7.23
N ALA A 29 13.10 5.61 -7.99
CA ALA A 29 13.57 6.98 -8.20
C ALA A 29 12.71 7.68 -9.26
N TRP A 30 12.37 8.94 -9.01
CA TRP A 30 11.79 9.85 -10.01
C TRP A 30 12.78 10.97 -10.37
N PRO A 31 12.63 11.58 -11.57
CA PRO A 31 13.52 12.65 -12.01
C PRO A 31 13.52 13.85 -11.05
N ALA A 32 14.70 14.48 -10.85
CA ALA A 32 14.87 15.57 -9.90
C ALA A 32 13.99 16.80 -10.18
N GLN A 33 13.55 16.98 -11.43
CA GLN A 33 12.64 18.07 -11.83
C GLN A 33 11.18 17.83 -11.45
N VAL A 34 10.82 16.59 -11.06
CA VAL A 34 9.46 16.28 -10.61
C VAL A 34 9.24 16.84 -9.22
N HIS A 35 8.19 17.63 -9.05
CA HIS A 35 7.77 18.06 -7.73
C HIS A 35 7.22 16.87 -6.95
N ALA A 36 7.72 16.64 -5.75
CA ALA A 36 7.35 15.54 -4.90
C ALA A 36 7.02 16.02 -3.48
N ALA A 37 5.76 15.92 -3.09
CA ALA A 37 5.33 16.27 -1.74
C ALA A 37 4.92 15.01 -0.98
N LYS A 38 5.54 14.79 0.19
CA LYS A 38 5.22 13.64 1.06
C LYS A 38 3.80 13.74 1.59
N VAL A 39 3.05 12.66 1.47
CA VAL A 39 1.67 12.55 1.96
C VAL A 39 1.62 11.83 3.29
N ALA A 40 2.15 10.60 3.37
CA ALA A 40 2.15 9.78 4.58
C ALA A 40 3.25 8.72 4.56
N ASP A 41 3.67 8.25 5.73
CA ASP A 41 4.52 7.06 5.88
C ASP A 41 3.72 5.79 5.62
N GLU A 42 4.37 4.78 5.04
CA GLU A 42 3.77 3.46 4.79
C GLU A 42 3.86 2.59 6.04
N TYR A 43 2.77 1.88 6.33
CA TYR A 43 2.71 0.86 7.38
C TYR A 43 2.18 -0.43 6.82
N ILE A 44 2.84 -1.55 7.14
CA ILE A 44 2.51 -2.87 6.62
C ILE A 44 2.29 -3.89 7.74
N ALA A 45 1.36 -4.81 7.52
CA ALA A 45 1.09 -5.94 8.41
C ALA A 45 0.64 -7.17 7.62
N PRO A 46 0.80 -8.40 8.16
CA PRO A 46 0.15 -9.57 7.59
C PRO A 46 -1.35 -9.51 7.79
N VAL A 47 -2.10 -9.78 6.75
CA VAL A 47 -3.57 -9.78 6.75
C VAL A 47 -4.12 -11.05 6.09
N ALA A 48 -5.20 -11.60 6.66
CA ALA A 48 -5.90 -12.76 6.15
C ALA A 48 -7.36 -12.74 6.57
N ARG A 49 -8.16 -13.65 6.05
CA ARG A 49 -9.51 -13.90 6.59
C ARG A 49 -9.45 -14.56 7.97
N LEU A 50 -10.40 -14.20 8.84
CA LEU A 50 -10.46 -14.70 10.22
C LEU A 50 -10.38 -16.24 10.35
N PRO A 51 -11.04 -17.07 9.54
CA PRO A 51 -10.93 -18.53 9.65
C PRO A 51 -9.48 -19.04 9.52
N LEU A 52 -8.66 -18.43 8.67
CA LEU A 52 -7.26 -18.81 8.50
C LEU A 52 -6.40 -18.43 9.72
N LEU A 53 -6.76 -17.38 10.44
CA LEU A 53 -6.04 -16.95 11.64
C LEU A 53 -6.43 -17.77 12.88
N GLN A 54 -7.60 -18.37 12.87
CA GLN A 54 -8.10 -19.20 13.98
C GLN A 54 -7.65 -20.66 13.90
N THR A 55 -7.43 -21.16 12.69
CA THR A 55 -6.85 -22.48 12.48
C THR A 55 -5.33 -22.35 12.54
N ALA A 56 -4.67 -23.12 13.40
CA ALA A 56 -3.22 -23.28 13.36
C ALA A 56 -2.80 -24.06 12.08
N ASP A 57 -3.51 -23.85 10.99
CA ASP A 57 -3.29 -24.54 9.72
C ASP A 57 -2.04 -23.96 9.04
N SER A 58 -0.92 -24.64 9.26
CA SER A 58 0.34 -24.34 8.60
C SER A 58 0.30 -24.50 7.07
N SER A 59 -0.85 -24.93 6.51
CA SER A 59 -1.07 -25.04 5.07
C SER A 59 -1.49 -23.73 4.41
N ALA A 60 -1.89 -22.71 5.19
CA ALA A 60 -2.27 -21.41 4.65
C ALA A 60 -1.09 -20.74 3.97
N ALA A 61 -1.18 -20.50 2.67
CA ALA A 61 -0.08 -19.99 1.88
C ALA A 61 0.34 -18.55 2.29
N CYS A 62 1.64 -18.24 2.19
CA CYS A 62 2.13 -16.87 2.17
C CYS A 62 1.99 -16.30 0.75
N LEU A 63 1.27 -15.19 0.62
CA LEU A 63 1.01 -14.54 -0.65
C LEU A 63 2.07 -13.47 -0.90
N HIS A 64 2.88 -13.69 -1.91
CA HIS A 64 3.99 -12.82 -2.32
C HIS A 64 3.63 -12.04 -3.58
N THR A 65 4.35 -10.96 -3.83
CA THR A 65 4.17 -10.16 -5.05
C THR A 65 5.50 -9.78 -5.69
N HIS A 66 5.52 -9.66 -7.01
CA HIS A 66 6.72 -9.20 -7.72
C HIS A 66 6.96 -7.69 -7.50
N THR A 67 5.91 -6.89 -7.35
CA THR A 67 6.03 -5.45 -7.13
C THR A 67 6.51 -5.05 -5.73
N ARG A 68 6.42 -5.96 -4.73
CA ARG A 68 6.96 -5.80 -3.37
C ARG A 68 7.53 -7.13 -2.89
N ALA A 69 8.53 -7.63 -3.59
CA ALA A 69 9.09 -8.97 -3.39
C ALA A 69 9.67 -9.19 -1.98
N ASP A 70 10.14 -8.13 -1.34
CA ASP A 70 10.76 -8.14 -0.02
C ASP A 70 9.80 -7.84 1.14
N ALA A 71 8.50 -7.60 0.87
CA ALA A 71 7.54 -7.14 1.89
C ALA A 71 7.49 -8.03 3.14
N TRP A 72 7.49 -9.36 2.96
CA TRP A 72 7.53 -10.32 4.05
C TRP A 72 8.82 -10.24 4.87
N ALA A 73 9.97 -10.15 4.19
CA ALA A 73 11.27 -10.05 4.86
C ALA A 73 11.42 -8.73 5.62
N VAL A 74 10.93 -7.64 5.04
CA VAL A 74 10.91 -6.31 5.68
C VAL A 74 10.04 -6.35 6.93
N TRP A 75 8.80 -6.85 6.83
CA TRP A 75 7.90 -6.96 7.98
C TRP A 75 8.48 -7.83 9.09
N SER A 76 8.97 -9.02 8.77
CA SER A 76 9.57 -9.94 9.74
C SER A 76 10.73 -9.30 10.51
N ARG A 77 11.62 -8.62 9.80
CA ARG A 77 12.76 -7.91 10.40
C ARG A 77 12.31 -6.79 11.35
N LEU A 78 11.30 -5.99 10.94
CA LEU A 78 10.86 -4.83 11.71
C LEU A 78 9.96 -5.21 12.88
N SER A 79 9.09 -6.19 12.72
CA SER A 79 8.23 -6.71 13.77
C SER A 79 8.95 -7.65 14.74
N ARG A 80 10.16 -8.12 14.39
CA ARG A 80 10.92 -9.17 15.10
C ARG A 80 10.17 -10.50 15.20
N GLN A 81 9.26 -10.75 14.27
CA GLN A 81 8.53 -12.02 14.19
C GLN A 81 9.08 -12.89 13.08
N PRO A 82 9.14 -14.22 13.27
CA PRO A 82 9.65 -15.13 12.26
C PRO A 82 8.75 -15.12 11.02
N LEU A 83 9.36 -15.42 9.87
CA LEU A 83 8.59 -15.69 8.65
C LEU A 83 7.77 -16.97 8.85
N PRO A 84 6.50 -17.00 8.41
CA PRO A 84 5.71 -18.22 8.45
C PRO A 84 6.36 -19.31 7.59
N ALA A 85 6.45 -20.54 8.13
CA ALA A 85 6.88 -21.72 7.39
C ALA A 85 5.70 -22.29 6.59
N ALA A 86 5.31 -21.62 5.50
CA ALA A 86 4.12 -21.92 4.72
C ALA A 86 4.44 -21.94 3.21
N PRO A 87 3.63 -22.64 2.39
CA PRO A 87 3.75 -22.57 0.94
C PRO A 87 3.68 -21.14 0.43
N ALA A 88 4.42 -20.82 -0.64
CA ALA A 88 4.42 -19.49 -1.25
C ALA A 88 3.58 -19.49 -2.53
N LEU A 89 2.70 -18.49 -2.67
CA LEU A 89 2.01 -18.16 -3.90
C LEU A 89 2.44 -16.78 -4.36
N TYR A 90 2.70 -16.60 -5.65
CA TYR A 90 3.22 -15.37 -6.22
C TYR A 90 2.21 -14.69 -7.14
N PHE A 91 2.06 -13.38 -6.97
CA PHE A 91 1.20 -12.51 -7.75
C PHE A 91 2.01 -11.41 -8.41
N GLU A 92 1.60 -10.98 -9.60
CA GLU A 92 2.29 -9.89 -10.31
C GLU A 92 2.21 -8.58 -9.53
N HIS A 93 1.01 -8.21 -9.07
CA HIS A 93 0.75 -6.94 -8.42
C HIS A 93 0.31 -7.09 -6.97
N PHE A 94 0.69 -6.10 -6.15
CA PHE A 94 0.40 -6.06 -4.72
C PHE A 94 -1.10 -6.19 -4.40
N TYR A 95 -1.97 -5.48 -5.13
CA TYR A 95 -3.41 -5.53 -4.89
C TYR A 95 -4.02 -6.91 -5.18
N LEU A 96 -3.44 -7.70 -6.09
CA LEU A 96 -3.92 -9.06 -6.37
C LEU A 96 -3.69 -10.00 -5.18
N SER A 97 -2.58 -9.86 -4.46
CA SER A 97 -2.35 -10.66 -3.25
C SER A 97 -3.35 -10.32 -2.14
N LEU A 98 -3.78 -9.05 -2.03
CA LEU A 98 -4.81 -8.62 -1.07
C LEU A 98 -6.19 -9.20 -1.44
N GLN A 99 -6.54 -9.18 -2.73
CA GLN A 99 -7.77 -9.83 -3.21
C GLN A 99 -7.76 -11.34 -2.94
N ALA A 100 -6.62 -12.00 -3.15
CA ALA A 100 -6.45 -13.42 -2.84
C ALA A 100 -6.56 -13.70 -1.34
N ALA A 101 -6.02 -12.83 -0.48
CA ALA A 101 -6.18 -12.92 0.97
C ALA A 101 -7.66 -12.76 1.37
N ALA A 102 -8.37 -11.78 0.80
CA ALA A 102 -9.79 -11.56 1.01
C ALA A 102 -10.65 -12.74 0.50
N ALA A 103 -10.20 -13.44 -0.53
CA ALA A 103 -10.81 -14.68 -1.00
C ALA A 103 -10.49 -15.91 -0.14
N GLY A 104 -9.57 -15.79 0.84
CA GLY A 104 -9.21 -16.88 1.75
C GLY A 104 -8.13 -17.82 1.23
N LEU A 105 -7.32 -17.40 0.25
CA LEU A 105 -6.26 -18.24 -0.31
C LEU A 105 -4.99 -18.29 0.57
N GLY A 106 -4.85 -17.37 1.52
CA GLY A 106 -3.67 -17.30 2.38
C GLY A 106 -3.53 -15.97 3.09
N THR A 107 -2.34 -15.70 3.58
CA THR A 107 -1.96 -14.46 4.28
C THR A 107 -1.10 -13.60 3.35
N ALA A 108 -1.44 -12.33 3.20
CA ALA A 108 -0.66 -11.34 2.45
C ALA A 108 -0.07 -10.28 3.38
N ILE A 109 1.02 -9.63 2.99
CA ILE A 109 1.40 -8.36 3.59
C ILE A 109 0.48 -7.28 3.02
N GLY A 110 -0.23 -6.54 3.89
CA GLY A 110 -1.14 -5.46 3.52
C GLY A 110 -0.57 -4.09 3.89
N SER A 111 -0.74 -3.12 2.98
CA SER A 111 -0.58 -1.70 3.30
C SER A 111 -1.80 -1.23 4.09
N VAL A 112 -1.60 -0.49 5.17
CA VAL A 112 -2.71 0.03 5.98
C VAL A 112 -3.72 0.81 5.13
N PHE A 113 -3.24 1.59 4.15
CA PHE A 113 -4.08 2.39 3.26
C PHE A 113 -4.88 1.58 2.25
N MET A 114 -4.50 0.33 2.00
CA MET A 114 -5.18 -0.54 1.04
C MET A 114 -6.11 -1.56 1.71
N VAL A 115 -5.92 -1.83 3.00
CA VAL A 115 -6.68 -2.88 3.71
C VAL A 115 -7.60 -2.35 4.80
N GLN A 116 -7.58 -1.04 5.08
CA GLN A 116 -8.36 -0.45 6.18
C GLN A 116 -9.87 -0.74 6.09
N ASP A 117 -10.44 -0.64 4.90
CA ASP A 117 -11.88 -0.84 4.70
C ASP A 117 -12.26 -2.32 4.82
N ASP A 118 -11.40 -3.22 4.33
CA ASP A 118 -11.57 -4.66 4.52
C ASP A 118 -11.44 -5.06 6.00
N ILE A 119 -10.54 -4.40 6.74
CA ILE A 119 -10.41 -4.64 8.19
C ILE A 119 -11.63 -4.09 8.93
N ARG A 120 -12.10 -2.88 8.62
CA ARG A 120 -13.30 -2.30 9.23
C ARG A 120 -14.55 -3.14 8.98
N SER A 121 -14.69 -3.66 7.77
CA SER A 121 -15.83 -4.52 7.39
C SER A 121 -15.71 -5.95 7.88
N GLY A 122 -14.57 -6.34 8.46
CA GLY A 122 -14.33 -7.71 8.94
C GLY A 122 -14.03 -8.71 7.83
N VAL A 123 -13.78 -8.28 6.61
CA VAL A 123 -13.34 -9.14 5.48
C VAL A 123 -11.92 -9.64 5.72
N LEU A 124 -11.02 -8.73 6.10
CA LEU A 124 -9.66 -9.05 6.49
C LEU A 124 -9.42 -8.76 7.96
N HIS A 125 -8.48 -9.51 8.54
CA HIS A 125 -7.98 -9.31 9.90
C HIS A 125 -6.46 -9.34 9.88
N ARG A 126 -5.84 -8.51 10.70
CA ARG A 126 -4.38 -8.54 10.88
C ARG A 126 -3.97 -9.69 11.80
N SER A 127 -2.87 -10.36 11.48
CA SER A 127 -2.24 -11.38 12.32
C SER A 127 -1.00 -10.89 13.04
N GLY A 128 -0.69 -9.60 12.92
CA GLY A 128 0.42 -8.91 13.58
C GLY A 128 0.22 -7.41 13.56
N ASP A 129 1.10 -6.69 14.25
CA ASP A 129 1.03 -5.23 14.27
C ASP A 129 1.50 -4.62 12.95
N PHE A 130 0.91 -3.48 12.60
CA PHE A 130 1.42 -2.65 11.53
C PHE A 130 2.78 -2.05 11.94
N VAL A 131 3.75 -2.15 11.06
CA VAL A 131 5.09 -1.57 11.23
C VAL A 131 5.38 -0.61 10.10
N ALA A 132 6.00 0.54 10.41
CA ALA A 132 6.51 1.46 9.41
C ALA A 132 7.63 0.77 8.61
N ASP A 133 7.46 0.59 7.30
CA ASP A 133 8.43 -0.12 6.46
C ASP A 133 9.61 0.76 6.00
N GLY A 134 9.58 2.04 6.33
CA GLY A 134 10.58 3.05 5.96
C GLY A 134 10.31 3.72 4.62
N SER A 135 9.29 3.30 3.89
CA SER A 135 8.81 3.99 2.70
C SER A 135 7.69 4.99 3.02
N ALA A 136 7.33 5.79 2.03
CA ALA A 136 6.26 6.77 2.16
C ALA A 136 5.56 7.00 0.82
N TYR A 137 4.33 7.48 0.88
CA TYR A 137 3.58 7.95 -0.27
C TYR A 137 3.85 9.43 -0.53
N TYR A 138 4.01 9.75 -1.81
CA TYR A 138 4.23 11.10 -2.31
C TYR A 138 3.21 11.43 -3.39
N LEU A 139 2.72 12.66 -3.37
CA LEU A 139 2.02 13.23 -4.51
C LEU A 139 3.05 13.92 -5.40
N LEU A 140 3.13 13.46 -6.63
CA LEU A 140 4.05 13.94 -7.66
C LEU A 140 3.31 14.83 -8.65
N ALA A 141 3.98 15.87 -9.16
CA ALA A 141 3.52 16.71 -10.26
C ALA A 141 4.69 17.13 -11.16
N ALA A 142 4.41 17.56 -12.39
CA ALA A 142 5.43 18.05 -13.29
C ALA A 142 6.18 19.28 -12.72
N GLU A 143 5.42 20.14 -12.02
CA GLU A 143 5.91 21.39 -11.41
C GLU A 143 5.22 21.58 -10.05
N PRO A 144 5.77 22.41 -9.14
CA PRO A 144 5.09 22.78 -7.91
C PRO A 144 3.71 23.40 -8.21
N TRP A 145 2.69 22.93 -7.52
CA TRP A 145 1.34 23.49 -7.67
C TRP A 145 1.24 24.85 -7.00
N ALA A 146 0.47 25.75 -7.63
CA ALA A 146 0.19 27.06 -7.07
C ALA A 146 -0.86 26.98 -5.94
N PRO A 147 -0.88 27.96 -5.02
CA PRO A 147 -1.89 28.05 -3.98
C PRO A 147 -3.32 28.08 -4.53
N ASN A 148 -4.25 27.49 -3.80
CA ASN A 148 -5.69 27.39 -4.12
C ASN A 148 -6.03 26.61 -5.41
N THR A 149 -5.08 25.82 -5.94
CA THR A 149 -5.34 24.93 -7.09
C THR A 149 -6.07 23.65 -6.70
N ALA A 150 -6.59 22.94 -7.69
CA ALA A 150 -7.19 21.62 -7.48
C ALA A 150 -6.16 20.60 -6.95
N ALA A 151 -4.92 20.67 -7.43
CA ALA A 151 -3.84 19.79 -7.00
C ALA A 151 -3.49 20.01 -5.51
N GLU A 152 -3.36 21.26 -5.06
CA GLU A 152 -3.12 21.56 -3.64
C GLU A 152 -4.27 21.08 -2.74
N ARG A 153 -5.52 21.38 -3.11
CA ARG A 153 -6.68 20.88 -2.34
C ARG A 153 -6.72 19.36 -2.27
N PHE A 154 -6.38 18.69 -3.38
CA PHE A 154 -6.30 17.24 -3.42
C PHE A 154 -5.16 16.71 -2.53
N TYR A 155 -4.00 17.35 -2.53
CA TYR A 155 -2.89 17.01 -1.65
C TYR A 155 -3.29 17.08 -0.17
N HIS A 156 -3.89 18.20 0.28
CA HIS A 156 -4.32 18.35 1.67
C HIS A 156 -5.44 17.38 2.06
N TRP A 157 -6.35 17.09 1.13
CA TRP A 157 -7.37 16.08 1.35
C TRP A 157 -6.74 14.69 1.53
N LEU A 158 -5.79 14.30 0.66
CA LEU A 158 -5.07 13.03 0.81
C LEU A 158 -4.32 12.93 2.15
N GLN A 159 -3.62 14.01 2.54
CA GLN A 159 -2.94 14.03 3.84
C GLN A 159 -3.92 13.81 4.99
N HIS A 160 -5.08 14.47 4.95
CA HIS A 160 -6.12 14.32 5.96
C HIS A 160 -6.65 12.88 6.02
N GLU A 161 -7.06 12.31 4.88
CA GLU A 161 -7.61 10.95 4.81
C GLU A 161 -6.59 9.89 5.25
N MET A 162 -5.33 10.02 4.80
CA MET A 162 -4.29 9.09 5.20
C MET A 162 -3.94 9.23 6.69
N ALA A 163 -3.94 10.46 7.24
CA ALA A 163 -3.76 10.67 8.67
C ALA A 163 -4.90 10.06 9.49
N GLN A 164 -6.17 10.18 9.04
CA GLN A 164 -7.30 9.52 9.71
C GLN A 164 -7.17 7.99 9.68
N THR A 165 -6.64 7.43 8.60
CA THR A 165 -6.36 6.00 8.51
C THR A 165 -5.33 5.57 9.55
N LEU A 166 -4.27 6.33 9.74
CA LEU A 166 -3.21 6.03 10.72
C LEU A 166 -3.67 6.09 12.17
N LEU A 167 -4.78 6.77 12.48
CA LEU A 167 -5.38 6.74 13.82
C LEU A 167 -5.97 5.35 14.18
N LEU A 168 -6.01 4.42 13.23
CA LEU A 168 -6.51 3.06 13.44
C LEU A 168 -5.39 2.05 13.78
N LEU A 169 -4.12 2.50 13.79
CA LEU A 169 -2.96 1.68 14.16
C LEU A 169 -2.90 1.49 15.67
#